data_afc05214f523b0a7fcf0370d5cdb8835
#
_entry.id   afc05214f523b0a7fcf0370d5cdb8835
#
_cell.length_a   1.000
_cell.length_b   1.000
_cell.length_c   1.000
_cell.angle_alpha   90.00
_cell.angle_beta   90.00
_cell.angle_gamma   90.00
#
_symmetry.space_group_name_H-M   'P 1'
#
loop_
_entity.id
_entity.type
_entity.pdbx_description
1 polymer ?
#
loop_
_entity_poly.entity_id
_entity_poly.type
_entity_poly.pdbx_seq_one_letter_code
_entity_poly.pdbx_strand_id
1 'polypeptide(L)'
;PPPPPPPPPPPPPFFFYTPPPQTPMLRSLVGSEMCIRDSTYTGPNGETLGRRWSPVEKAGIYVPGGRAAYPSTVLMNAIPAYVAGVNQIIMVSPANSQGEINQTVLAAAHITGINKIFRLGGAQAICALASGTESIPKVDVITGPGNIYVTLAKKKVYGKVGIDSLAGPSEILIIADQSAKLEHVASDMLAQSEHDPLASAILITTNTKLAEKLPAEINRQLINHPRLKICQESISNWGLIVLCDDLETCAQLSDTFAPEHLELLVEDPKKLSESINNAGAIFMGPWSPEAIGDYLGGPNHTLPTSGTARFAGALGVETFMKNTSLIDFSKEAFNENKNAVVQLANSEGLHSHAESIRIRDSKSF
;
A
#
# COMPACT_ATOMS: atom_id res chain seq x y z
N PRO A 1 -63.19 -1.62 11.74
CA PRO A 1 -61.96 -1.03 11.25
C PRO A 1 -61.27 -1.98 10.28
N PRO A 2 -60.65 -1.47 9.20
CA PRO A 2 -59.90 -2.31 8.28
C PRO A 2 -58.70 -2.98 9.03
N PRO A 3 -58.29 -4.19 8.63
CA PRO A 3 -57.15 -4.88 9.28
C PRO A 3 -55.87 -4.04 9.07
N PRO A 4 -54.93 -4.09 10.05
CA PRO A 4 -53.67 -3.35 9.91
C PRO A 4 -52.89 -3.84 8.66
N PRO A 5 -52.16 -2.92 8.01
CA PRO A 5 -51.33 -3.31 6.86
C PRO A 5 -50.32 -4.39 7.25
N PRO A 6 -49.97 -5.29 6.33
CA PRO A 6 -48.98 -6.32 6.61
C PRO A 6 -47.62 -5.65 6.95
N PRO A 7 -46.79 -6.27 7.79
CA PRO A 7 -45.45 -5.75 8.09
C PRO A 7 -44.63 -5.64 6.80
N PRO A 8 -43.73 -4.66 6.71
CA PRO A 8 -42.85 -4.54 5.55
C PRO A 8 -42.05 -5.83 5.39
N PRO A 9 -41.76 -6.26 4.15
CA PRO A 9 -40.93 -7.43 3.91
C PRO A 9 -39.56 -7.24 4.59
N PRO A 10 -38.96 -8.32 5.12
CA PRO A 10 -37.63 -8.24 5.68
C PRO A 10 -36.67 -7.68 4.61
N PRO A 11 -35.66 -6.90 5.00
CA PRO A 11 -34.65 -6.45 4.06
C PRO A 11 -34.08 -7.67 3.34
N PRO A 12 -33.80 -7.56 2.03
CA PRO A 12 -33.22 -8.68 1.29
C PRO A 12 -32.00 -9.15 2.05
N PRO A 13 -31.77 -10.47 2.17
CA PRO A 13 -30.54 -10.97 2.76
C PRO A 13 -29.41 -10.32 1.99
N PHE A 14 -28.41 -9.82 2.72
CA PHE A 14 -27.16 -9.38 2.10
C PHE A 14 -26.69 -10.57 1.25
N PHE A 15 -26.98 -10.51 -0.03
CA PHE A 15 -26.34 -11.41 -0.97
C PHE A 15 -24.87 -11.06 -0.92
N PHE A 16 -24.12 -11.88 -0.18
CA PHE A 16 -22.72 -12.05 -0.52
C PHE A 16 -22.74 -12.48 -1.99
N TYR A 17 -22.50 -11.52 -2.86
CA TYR A 17 -22.24 -11.81 -4.25
C TYR A 17 -21.02 -12.75 -4.22
N THR A 18 -21.26 -14.06 -4.36
CA THR A 18 -20.19 -15.01 -4.65
C THR A 18 -19.83 -14.74 -6.09
N PRO A 19 -18.74 -13.99 -6.36
CA PRO A 19 -18.31 -13.81 -7.72
C PRO A 19 -18.04 -15.17 -8.34
N PRO A 20 -18.14 -15.31 -9.67
CA PRO A 20 -17.76 -16.54 -10.39
C PRO A 20 -16.34 -16.93 -9.97
N PRO A 21 -15.93 -18.22 -10.10
CA PRO A 21 -14.68 -18.72 -9.55
C PRO A 21 -13.54 -17.73 -9.86
N GLN A 22 -13.16 -16.99 -8.84
CA GLN A 22 -12.22 -15.88 -8.93
C GLN A 22 -10.86 -16.45 -9.30
N THR A 23 -10.16 -15.76 -10.16
CA THR A 23 -8.75 -16.04 -10.40
C THR A 23 -8.02 -16.14 -9.06
N PRO A 24 -7.01 -16.99 -8.90
CA PRO A 24 -6.25 -17.12 -7.64
C PRO A 24 -5.81 -15.78 -7.05
N MET A 25 -5.48 -14.81 -7.90
CA MET A 25 -5.10 -13.45 -7.51
C MET A 25 -6.23 -12.68 -6.78
N LEU A 26 -7.49 -12.80 -7.23
CA LEU A 26 -8.62 -12.16 -6.57
C LEU A 26 -8.91 -12.80 -5.20
N ARG A 27 -8.71 -14.13 -5.06
CA ARG A 27 -8.89 -14.82 -3.77
C ARG A 27 -7.86 -14.44 -2.72
N SER A 28 -6.63 -14.16 -3.12
CA SER A 28 -5.55 -13.85 -2.18
C SER A 28 -5.60 -12.43 -1.65
N LEU A 29 -6.13 -11.48 -2.42
CA LEU A 29 -6.34 -10.09 -1.96
C LEU A 29 -7.52 -9.94 -0.98
N VAL A 30 -8.46 -10.89 -0.99
CA VAL A 30 -9.61 -10.93 -0.06
C VAL A 30 -9.19 -11.20 1.39
N GLY A 31 -8.02 -11.78 1.64
CA GLY A 31 -7.50 -12.02 3.00
C GLY A 31 -7.14 -10.75 3.80
N SER A 32 -7.02 -9.59 3.15
CA SER A 32 -6.74 -8.32 3.82
C SER A 32 -7.94 -7.68 4.52
N GLU A 33 -9.15 -8.27 4.36
CA GLU A 33 -10.40 -7.74 4.95
C GLU A 33 -10.51 -7.90 6.48
N MET A 34 -9.68 -8.72 7.09
CA MET A 34 -9.97 -9.26 8.43
C MET A 34 -9.60 -8.36 9.61
N CYS A 35 -8.96 -7.21 9.43
CA CYS A 35 -8.32 -6.50 10.54
C CYS A 35 -8.84 -5.10 10.86
N ILE A 36 -9.68 -4.47 10.04
CA ILE A 36 -10.18 -3.12 10.31
C ILE A 36 -11.58 -3.21 10.92
N ARG A 37 -11.67 -3.07 12.23
CA ARG A 37 -12.94 -3.10 12.98
C ARG A 37 -13.09 -1.87 13.85
N ASP A 38 -14.35 -1.42 13.96
CA ASP A 38 -14.75 -0.51 15.03
C ASP A 38 -14.39 -1.13 16.38
N SER A 39 -13.80 -0.34 17.24
CA SER A 39 -13.45 -0.75 18.58
C SER A 39 -14.08 0.22 19.58
N THR A 40 -14.76 -0.31 20.59
CA THR A 40 -15.32 0.47 21.68
C THR A 40 -14.90 -0.14 23.00
N TYR A 41 -14.67 0.73 23.97
CA TYR A 41 -14.39 0.39 25.36
C TYR A 41 -15.34 1.17 26.25
N THR A 42 -15.99 0.50 27.17
CA THR A 42 -16.81 1.15 28.19
C THR A 42 -16.03 1.13 29.50
N GLY A 43 -15.76 2.32 30.03
CA GLY A 43 -15.05 2.51 31.28
C GLY A 43 -15.97 2.30 32.49
N PRO A 44 -15.39 2.30 33.70
CA PRO A 44 -16.07 1.93 34.92
C PRO A 44 -17.23 2.86 35.32
N ASN A 45 -17.22 4.10 34.80
CA ASN A 45 -18.25 5.11 35.13
C ASN A 45 -19.24 5.31 33.99
N GLY A 46 -19.27 4.39 33.01
CA GLY A 46 -20.20 4.41 31.87
C GLY A 46 -19.77 5.27 30.70
N GLU A 47 -18.54 5.80 30.72
CA GLU A 47 -17.97 6.41 29.50
C GLU A 47 -17.73 5.37 28.43
N THR A 48 -18.09 5.70 27.19
CA THR A 48 -17.79 4.87 26.01
C THR A 48 -16.82 5.59 25.10
N LEU A 49 -15.66 4.99 24.93
CA LEU A 49 -14.59 5.49 24.08
C LEU A 49 -14.38 4.50 22.93
N GLY A 50 -14.08 5.01 21.74
CA GLY A 50 -13.90 4.11 20.61
C GLY A 50 -13.31 4.75 19.38
N ARG A 51 -13.13 3.92 18.38
CA ARG A 51 -12.77 4.31 17.01
C ARG A 51 -13.75 3.69 16.05
N ARG A 52 -14.28 4.51 15.15
CA ARG A 52 -15.10 4.08 14.03
C ARG A 52 -14.31 4.24 12.74
N TRP A 53 -14.20 3.18 11.99
CA TRP A 53 -13.60 3.19 10.68
C TRP A 53 -14.65 3.40 9.59
N SER A 54 -14.34 4.23 8.63
CA SER A 54 -15.21 4.47 7.47
C SER A 54 -14.37 4.67 6.23
N PRO A 55 -14.84 4.21 5.05
CA PRO A 55 -14.13 4.46 3.80
C PRO A 55 -14.09 5.95 3.47
N VAL A 56 -13.12 6.32 2.64
CA VAL A 56 -13.17 7.58 1.91
C VAL A 56 -14.30 7.52 0.88
N GLU A 57 -14.84 8.67 0.47
CA GLU A 57 -15.95 8.68 -0.48
C GLU A 57 -15.49 8.35 -1.90
N LYS A 58 -14.34 8.91 -2.30
CA LYS A 58 -13.81 8.79 -3.67
C LYS A 58 -12.31 8.50 -3.67
N ALA A 59 -11.91 7.52 -4.45
CA ALA A 59 -10.51 7.17 -4.69
C ALA A 59 -10.13 7.40 -6.16
N GLY A 60 -8.97 7.98 -6.38
CA GLY A 60 -8.35 8.12 -7.69
C GLY A 60 -7.22 7.11 -7.85
N ILE A 61 -7.27 6.30 -8.89
CA ILE A 61 -6.23 5.32 -9.20
C ILE A 61 -5.44 5.82 -10.41
N TYR A 62 -4.14 5.99 -10.23
CA TYR A 62 -3.22 6.26 -11.33
C TYR A 62 -2.63 4.95 -11.84
N VAL A 63 -2.88 4.63 -13.10
CA VAL A 63 -2.33 3.44 -13.76
C VAL A 63 -1.32 3.90 -14.80
N PRO A 64 -0.04 3.55 -14.67
CA PRO A 64 0.98 3.90 -15.65
C PRO A 64 0.64 3.34 -17.04
N GLY A 65 1.12 4.01 -18.07
CA GLY A 65 1.03 3.57 -19.45
C GLY A 65 2.28 3.96 -20.21
N GLY A 66 2.41 3.47 -21.43
CA GLY A 66 3.47 3.82 -22.37
C GLY A 66 4.40 2.66 -22.70
N ARG A 67 5.34 2.29 -21.82
CA ARG A 67 6.34 1.23 -22.12
C ARG A 67 5.84 -0.19 -21.86
N ALA A 68 4.93 -0.36 -20.92
CA ALA A 68 4.29 -1.65 -20.60
C ALA A 68 2.83 -1.42 -20.21
N ALA A 69 2.03 -2.48 -20.28
CA ALA A 69 0.68 -2.50 -19.71
C ALA A 69 0.76 -3.03 -18.28
N TYR A 70 0.04 -2.38 -17.37
CA TYR A 70 0.02 -2.75 -15.95
C TYR A 70 -1.40 -3.10 -15.46
N PRO A 71 -2.02 -4.18 -15.96
CA PRO A 71 -3.31 -4.64 -15.47
C PRO A 71 -3.26 -5.01 -13.97
N SER A 72 -2.12 -5.52 -13.49
CA SER A 72 -1.90 -5.81 -12.08
C SER A 72 -2.04 -4.57 -11.21
N THR A 73 -1.51 -3.42 -11.63
CA THR A 73 -1.67 -2.14 -10.91
C THR A 73 -3.16 -1.77 -10.74
N VAL A 74 -4.00 -2.04 -11.75
CA VAL A 74 -5.44 -1.82 -11.61
C VAL A 74 -6.01 -2.69 -10.49
N LEU A 75 -5.72 -3.99 -10.51
CA LEU A 75 -6.21 -4.94 -9.52
C LEU A 75 -5.73 -4.58 -8.11
N MET A 76 -4.42 -4.32 -7.96
CA MET A 76 -3.79 -4.01 -6.67
C MET A 76 -4.30 -2.72 -6.02
N ASN A 77 -4.79 -1.77 -6.80
CA ASN A 77 -5.36 -0.52 -6.28
C ASN A 77 -6.90 -0.60 -6.14
N ALA A 78 -7.58 -1.19 -7.11
CA ALA A 78 -9.04 -1.20 -7.15
C ALA A 78 -9.65 -2.17 -6.13
N ILE A 79 -9.07 -3.36 -5.94
CA ILE A 79 -9.62 -4.37 -5.05
C ILE A 79 -9.63 -3.90 -3.59
N PRO A 80 -8.51 -3.40 -3.01
CA PRO A 80 -8.54 -2.85 -1.66
C PRO A 80 -9.50 -1.66 -1.50
N ALA A 81 -9.61 -0.78 -2.51
CA ALA A 81 -10.57 0.32 -2.49
C ALA A 81 -12.02 -0.18 -2.48
N TYR A 82 -12.33 -1.20 -3.29
CA TYR A 82 -13.63 -1.83 -3.32
C TYR A 82 -13.97 -2.52 -1.99
N VAL A 83 -13.02 -3.29 -1.45
CA VAL A 83 -13.16 -3.98 -0.16
C VAL A 83 -13.35 -2.99 0.99
N ALA A 84 -12.66 -1.85 0.96
CA ALA A 84 -12.86 -0.76 1.92
C ALA A 84 -14.28 -0.18 1.87
N GLY A 85 -15.03 -0.38 0.77
CA GLY A 85 -16.35 0.18 0.56
C GLY A 85 -16.34 1.60 -0.05
N VAL A 86 -15.30 1.95 -0.82
CA VAL A 86 -15.24 3.24 -1.52
C VAL A 86 -16.36 3.33 -2.55
N ASN A 87 -17.19 4.37 -2.45
CA ASN A 87 -18.36 4.54 -3.32
C ASN A 87 -17.99 4.80 -4.78
N GLN A 88 -16.90 5.53 -5.02
CA GLN A 88 -16.52 5.93 -6.36
C GLN A 88 -15.02 5.77 -6.57
N ILE A 89 -14.66 4.88 -7.49
CA ILE A 89 -13.28 4.67 -7.92
C ILE A 89 -13.13 5.29 -9.31
N ILE A 90 -12.15 6.18 -9.44
CA ILE A 90 -11.85 6.92 -10.67
C ILE A 90 -10.46 6.53 -11.13
N MET A 91 -10.36 5.97 -12.34
CA MET A 91 -9.08 5.61 -12.92
C MET A 91 -8.60 6.66 -13.92
N VAL A 92 -7.33 7.02 -13.84
CA VAL A 92 -6.63 7.80 -14.85
C VAL A 92 -5.48 6.97 -15.40
N SER A 93 -5.31 6.98 -16.72
CA SER A 93 -4.19 6.30 -17.38
C SER A 93 -3.84 7.05 -18.66
N PRO A 94 -2.53 7.25 -18.95
CA PRO A 94 -2.13 7.86 -20.21
C PRO A 94 -2.53 6.97 -21.38
N ALA A 95 -2.98 7.60 -22.46
CA ALA A 95 -3.26 6.94 -23.72
C ALA A 95 -1.97 6.79 -24.55
N ASN A 96 -1.98 5.83 -25.47
CA ASN A 96 -0.94 5.69 -26.50
C ASN A 96 -1.04 6.82 -27.56
N SER A 97 -0.19 6.79 -28.57
CA SER A 97 -0.18 7.78 -29.67
C SER A 97 -1.47 7.80 -30.52
N GLN A 98 -2.28 6.75 -30.44
CA GLN A 98 -3.58 6.63 -31.11
C GLN A 98 -4.75 7.11 -30.21
N GLY A 99 -4.45 7.56 -29.00
CA GLY A 99 -5.45 8.00 -28.05
C GLY A 99 -6.16 6.87 -27.29
N GLU A 100 -5.60 5.67 -27.26
CA GLU A 100 -6.20 4.48 -26.66
C GLU A 100 -5.46 4.06 -25.39
N ILE A 101 -6.23 3.59 -24.40
CA ILE A 101 -5.70 2.87 -23.23
C ILE A 101 -5.55 1.40 -23.61
N ASN A 102 -4.51 0.76 -23.09
CA ASN A 102 -4.25 -0.66 -23.34
C ASN A 102 -5.46 -1.53 -22.95
N GLN A 103 -5.82 -2.46 -23.82
CA GLN A 103 -7.00 -3.32 -23.66
C GLN A 103 -6.96 -4.20 -22.42
N THR A 104 -5.79 -4.69 -22.00
CA THR A 104 -5.66 -5.51 -20.77
C THR A 104 -5.88 -4.67 -19.52
N VAL A 105 -5.48 -3.40 -19.53
CA VAL A 105 -5.78 -2.43 -18.45
C VAL A 105 -7.29 -2.15 -18.37
N LEU A 106 -7.96 -1.97 -19.52
CA LEU A 106 -9.41 -1.79 -19.57
C LEU A 106 -10.16 -3.04 -19.13
N ALA A 107 -9.67 -4.23 -19.49
CA ALA A 107 -10.26 -5.50 -19.03
C ALA A 107 -10.14 -5.65 -17.51
N ALA A 108 -8.98 -5.32 -16.92
CA ALA A 108 -8.79 -5.32 -15.47
C ALA A 108 -9.72 -4.31 -14.77
N ALA A 109 -9.86 -3.12 -15.35
CA ALA A 109 -10.79 -2.10 -14.83
C ALA A 109 -12.26 -2.57 -14.89
N HIS A 110 -12.65 -3.25 -15.97
CA HIS A 110 -13.99 -3.82 -16.11
C HIS A 110 -14.25 -4.91 -15.05
N ILE A 111 -13.30 -5.83 -14.87
CA ILE A 111 -13.41 -6.94 -13.88
C ILE A 111 -13.55 -6.38 -12.45
N THR A 112 -12.88 -5.27 -12.14
CA THR A 112 -12.95 -4.60 -10.82
C THR A 112 -14.11 -3.63 -10.68
N GLY A 113 -14.97 -3.50 -11.69
CA GLY A 113 -16.15 -2.63 -11.65
C GLY A 113 -15.86 -1.13 -11.80
N ILE A 114 -14.66 -0.75 -12.21
CA ILE A 114 -14.32 0.65 -12.47
C ILE A 114 -15.04 1.10 -13.76
N ASN A 115 -15.93 2.09 -13.63
CA ASN A 115 -16.73 2.62 -14.73
C ASN A 115 -16.37 4.07 -15.12
N LYS A 116 -15.50 4.73 -14.36
CA LYS A 116 -15.00 6.08 -14.65
C LYS A 116 -13.52 6.05 -14.95
N ILE A 117 -13.19 6.13 -16.23
CA ILE A 117 -11.82 6.02 -16.73
C ILE A 117 -11.52 7.25 -17.59
N PHE A 118 -10.43 7.94 -17.31
CA PHE A 118 -9.98 9.11 -18.05
C PHE A 118 -8.62 8.89 -18.69
N ARG A 119 -8.52 9.24 -19.97
CA ARG A 119 -7.28 9.18 -20.76
C ARG A 119 -6.38 10.37 -20.43
N LEU A 120 -5.77 10.34 -19.26
CA LEU A 120 -4.93 11.42 -18.76
C LEU A 120 -3.78 10.83 -17.95
N GLY A 121 -2.57 11.32 -18.15
CA GLY A 121 -1.37 10.85 -17.47
C GLY A 121 -0.54 11.99 -16.89
N GLY A 122 0.59 11.63 -16.28
CA GLY A 122 1.56 12.58 -15.75
C GLY A 122 1.05 13.39 -14.55
N ALA A 123 1.75 14.49 -14.25
CA ALA A 123 1.41 15.40 -13.16
C ALA A 123 0.00 16.00 -13.32
N GLN A 124 -0.44 16.22 -14.54
CA GLN A 124 -1.75 16.77 -14.86
C GLN A 124 -2.88 15.88 -14.33
N ALA A 125 -2.75 14.56 -14.46
CA ALA A 125 -3.73 13.60 -13.95
C ALA A 125 -3.84 13.69 -12.42
N ILE A 126 -2.71 13.76 -11.71
CA ILE A 126 -2.68 13.90 -10.26
C ILE A 126 -3.33 15.22 -9.81
N CYS A 127 -2.99 16.33 -10.48
CA CYS A 127 -3.58 17.64 -10.17
C CYS A 127 -5.09 17.66 -10.44
N ALA A 128 -5.54 17.04 -11.53
CA ALA A 128 -6.96 16.95 -11.88
C ALA A 128 -7.75 16.13 -10.83
N LEU A 129 -7.23 14.99 -10.40
CA LEU A 129 -7.84 14.19 -9.33
C LEU A 129 -7.88 14.94 -7.99
N ALA A 130 -6.79 15.64 -7.63
CA ALA A 130 -6.68 16.34 -6.35
C ALA A 130 -7.57 17.60 -6.25
N SER A 131 -7.79 18.29 -7.35
CA SER A 131 -8.53 19.56 -7.35
C SER A 131 -9.96 19.43 -7.90
N GLY A 132 -10.21 18.41 -8.70
CA GLY A 132 -11.39 18.31 -9.54
C GLY A 132 -11.30 19.23 -10.76
N THR A 133 -12.04 18.87 -11.79
CA THR A 133 -12.26 19.68 -13.00
C THR A 133 -13.74 19.57 -13.38
N GLU A 134 -14.16 20.21 -14.44
CA GLU A 134 -15.53 20.08 -14.95
C GLU A 134 -15.89 18.61 -15.26
N SER A 135 -14.94 17.82 -15.77
CA SER A 135 -15.18 16.42 -16.19
C SER A 135 -14.62 15.37 -15.20
N ILE A 136 -13.55 15.68 -14.45
CA ILE A 136 -12.90 14.76 -13.51
C ILE A 136 -13.29 15.16 -12.08
N PRO A 137 -14.03 14.30 -11.35
CA PRO A 137 -14.38 14.59 -9.97
C PRO A 137 -13.14 14.68 -9.07
N LYS A 138 -13.16 15.57 -8.08
CA LYS A 138 -12.17 15.58 -7.00
C LYS A 138 -12.29 14.30 -6.20
N VAL A 139 -11.13 13.75 -5.78
CA VAL A 139 -11.04 12.54 -4.94
C VAL A 139 -10.47 12.84 -3.56
N ASP A 140 -10.62 11.90 -2.63
CA ASP A 140 -10.14 12.01 -1.25
C ASP A 140 -8.75 11.37 -1.09
N VAL A 141 -8.44 10.35 -1.88
CA VAL A 141 -7.14 9.66 -1.89
C VAL A 141 -6.72 9.35 -3.34
N ILE A 142 -5.43 9.47 -3.62
CA ILE A 142 -4.84 9.10 -4.92
C ILE A 142 -3.82 7.99 -4.67
N THR A 143 -3.98 6.86 -5.39
CA THR A 143 -3.10 5.71 -5.28
C THR A 143 -2.53 5.31 -6.65
N GLY A 144 -1.50 4.50 -6.63
CA GLY A 144 -0.86 3.95 -7.83
C GLY A 144 0.52 4.52 -8.10
N PRO A 145 1.42 3.70 -8.68
CA PRO A 145 2.79 4.07 -9.03
C PRO A 145 2.83 5.00 -10.25
N GLY A 146 3.92 5.71 -10.40
CA GLY A 146 4.14 6.57 -11.57
C GLY A 146 5.60 6.98 -11.71
N ASN A 147 5.91 7.70 -12.79
CA ASN A 147 7.24 8.25 -12.99
C ASN A 147 7.51 9.42 -12.00
N ILE A 148 8.74 9.92 -12.01
CA ILE A 148 9.19 11.00 -11.11
C ILE A 148 8.25 12.23 -11.12
N TYR A 149 7.66 12.58 -12.26
CA TYR A 149 6.72 13.72 -12.35
C TYR A 149 5.40 13.44 -11.62
N VAL A 150 4.93 12.18 -11.67
CA VAL A 150 3.74 11.74 -10.93
C VAL A 150 4.03 11.75 -9.43
N THR A 151 5.17 11.24 -9.02
CA THR A 151 5.61 11.21 -7.61
C THR A 151 5.74 12.63 -7.05
N LEU A 152 6.39 13.55 -7.78
CA LEU A 152 6.48 14.95 -7.38
C LEU A 152 5.12 15.64 -7.32
N ALA A 153 4.22 15.32 -8.25
CA ALA A 153 2.86 15.86 -8.21
C ALA A 153 2.08 15.31 -7.01
N LYS A 154 2.16 14.01 -6.68
CA LYS A 154 1.59 13.42 -5.46
C LYS A 154 2.10 14.13 -4.21
N LYS A 155 3.42 14.33 -4.11
CA LYS A 155 4.04 15.10 -3.01
C LYS A 155 3.47 16.51 -2.90
N LYS A 156 3.24 17.19 -4.02
CA LYS A 156 2.74 18.58 -4.06
C LYS A 156 1.28 18.71 -3.63
N VAL A 157 0.45 17.70 -3.92
CA VAL A 157 -0.98 17.72 -3.58
C VAL A 157 -1.28 17.07 -2.22
N TYR A 158 -0.33 16.38 -1.62
CA TYR A 158 -0.46 15.82 -0.28
C TYR A 158 -0.87 16.91 0.73
N GLY A 159 -1.86 16.62 1.55
CA GLY A 159 -2.51 17.56 2.44
C GLY A 159 -3.80 18.18 1.88
N LYS A 160 -3.96 18.25 0.54
CA LYS A 160 -5.27 18.53 -0.10
C LYS A 160 -6.03 17.25 -0.40
N VAL A 161 -5.31 16.19 -0.64
CA VAL A 161 -5.79 14.83 -0.91
C VAL A 161 -4.83 13.85 -0.23
N GLY A 162 -5.34 12.72 0.24
CA GLY A 162 -4.50 11.62 0.71
C GLY A 162 -3.74 10.97 -0.45
N ILE A 163 -2.61 10.35 -0.16
CA ILE A 163 -1.87 9.53 -1.11
C ILE A 163 -1.49 8.21 -0.46
N ASP A 164 -1.24 7.17 -1.25
CA ASP A 164 -0.68 5.90 -0.78
C ASP A 164 0.77 6.07 -0.29
N SER A 165 1.67 6.39 -1.21
CA SER A 165 3.10 6.56 -0.95
C SER A 165 3.74 7.49 -1.99
N LEU A 166 4.98 7.87 -1.74
CA LEU A 166 5.86 8.52 -2.72
C LEU A 166 6.79 7.44 -3.28
N ALA A 167 6.32 6.75 -4.33
CA ALA A 167 7.09 5.69 -4.96
C ALA A 167 8.32 6.25 -5.69
N GLY A 168 9.49 5.71 -5.38
CA GLY A 168 10.73 5.83 -6.14
C GLY A 168 10.85 4.75 -7.23
N PRO A 169 12.02 4.61 -7.84
CA PRO A 169 12.35 3.45 -8.64
C PRO A 169 12.25 2.16 -7.81
N SER A 170 11.89 1.06 -8.46
CA SER A 170 11.76 -0.23 -7.77
C SER A 170 13.11 -0.78 -7.31
N GLU A 171 13.09 -1.51 -6.21
CA GLU A 171 14.28 -1.97 -5.49
C GLU A 171 14.13 -3.44 -5.08
N ILE A 172 15.17 -4.23 -5.30
CA ILE A 172 15.31 -5.55 -4.68
C ILE A 172 16.60 -5.60 -3.86
N LEU A 173 16.51 -6.17 -2.66
CA LEU A 173 17.66 -6.56 -1.86
C LEU A 173 17.54 -8.04 -1.57
N ILE A 174 18.58 -8.81 -1.89
CA ILE A 174 18.66 -10.24 -1.67
C ILE A 174 19.69 -10.50 -0.58
N ILE A 175 19.27 -11.21 0.50
CA ILE A 175 20.21 -11.78 1.46
C ILE A 175 20.42 -13.25 1.11
N ALA A 176 21.66 -13.66 0.87
CA ALA A 176 21.98 -15.01 0.44
C ALA A 176 23.14 -15.62 1.25
N ASP A 177 23.00 -16.90 1.60
CA ASP A 177 24.06 -17.69 2.25
C ASP A 177 24.58 -18.81 1.32
N GLN A 178 25.19 -19.86 1.91
CA GLN A 178 25.77 -20.98 1.17
C GLN A 178 24.71 -21.85 0.47
N SER A 179 23.46 -21.79 0.88
CA SER A 179 22.34 -22.58 0.32
C SER A 179 21.78 -21.98 -0.95
N ALA A 180 22.04 -20.68 -1.20
CA ALA A 180 21.52 -19.95 -2.35
C ALA A 180 22.11 -20.46 -3.67
N LYS A 181 21.26 -20.59 -4.68
CA LYS A 181 21.68 -20.93 -6.04
C LYS A 181 22.02 -19.65 -6.81
N LEU A 182 23.20 -19.69 -7.44
CA LEU A 182 23.72 -18.56 -8.22
C LEU A 182 22.74 -18.10 -9.29
N GLU A 183 22.13 -19.05 -9.99
CA GLU A 183 21.19 -18.78 -11.09
C GLU A 183 19.91 -18.10 -10.62
N HIS A 184 19.42 -18.43 -9.40
CA HIS A 184 18.24 -17.76 -8.82
C HIS A 184 18.57 -16.32 -8.48
N VAL A 185 19.65 -16.06 -7.73
CA VAL A 185 20.07 -14.70 -7.37
C VAL A 185 20.26 -13.82 -8.62
N ALA A 186 20.91 -14.34 -9.66
CA ALA A 186 21.10 -13.59 -10.90
C ALA A 186 19.76 -13.29 -11.61
N SER A 187 18.85 -14.28 -11.65
CA SER A 187 17.53 -14.14 -12.27
C SER A 187 16.69 -13.09 -11.55
N ASP A 188 16.66 -13.10 -10.22
CA ASP A 188 15.84 -12.22 -9.41
C ASP A 188 16.36 -10.77 -9.46
N MET A 189 17.70 -10.59 -9.43
CA MET A 189 18.31 -9.29 -9.70
C MET A 189 17.97 -8.74 -11.11
N LEU A 190 17.91 -9.60 -12.12
CA LEU A 190 17.55 -9.20 -13.47
C LEU A 190 16.05 -8.92 -13.62
N ALA A 191 15.19 -9.67 -12.94
CA ALA A 191 13.76 -9.41 -12.90
C ALA A 191 13.47 -7.99 -12.40
N GLN A 192 14.14 -7.55 -11.34
CA GLN A 192 14.04 -6.18 -10.87
C GLN A 192 14.63 -5.17 -11.85
N SER A 193 15.81 -5.46 -12.38
CA SER A 193 16.56 -4.55 -13.25
C SER A 193 15.84 -4.26 -14.58
N GLU A 194 14.97 -5.13 -15.05
CA GLU A 194 14.24 -4.91 -16.29
C GLU A 194 13.09 -3.89 -16.18
N HIS A 195 12.69 -3.51 -14.95
CA HIS A 195 11.60 -2.55 -14.74
C HIS A 195 11.94 -1.14 -15.24
N ASP A 196 13.10 -0.61 -14.83
CA ASP A 196 13.54 0.75 -15.20
C ASP A 196 15.06 0.88 -15.10
N PRO A 197 15.71 1.77 -15.89
CA PRO A 197 17.15 2.06 -15.79
C PRO A 197 17.59 2.55 -14.38
N LEU A 198 16.65 3.06 -13.58
CA LEU A 198 16.91 3.52 -12.21
C LEU A 198 16.59 2.46 -11.15
N ALA A 199 16.10 1.28 -11.55
CA ALA A 199 15.85 0.19 -10.61
C ALA A 199 17.17 -0.26 -9.95
N SER A 200 17.10 -0.62 -8.66
CA SER A 200 18.27 -1.11 -7.95
C SER A 200 18.15 -2.61 -7.62
N ALA A 201 19.25 -3.32 -7.75
CA ALA A 201 19.34 -4.73 -7.43
C ALA A 201 20.59 -4.99 -6.58
N ILE A 202 20.38 -5.36 -5.32
CA ILE A 202 21.42 -5.45 -4.31
C ILE A 202 21.50 -6.89 -3.80
N LEU A 203 22.71 -7.45 -3.77
CA LEU A 203 23.03 -8.69 -3.07
C LEU A 203 23.85 -8.37 -1.82
N ILE A 204 23.39 -8.84 -0.66
CA ILE A 204 24.15 -8.90 0.58
C ILE A 204 24.36 -10.40 0.90
N THR A 205 25.60 -10.85 1.04
CA THR A 205 25.85 -12.28 1.17
C THR A 205 27.01 -12.60 2.10
N THR A 206 26.94 -13.76 2.73
CA THR A 206 28.07 -14.37 3.46
C THR A 206 28.86 -15.35 2.58
N ASN A 207 28.45 -15.55 1.32
CA ASN A 207 29.05 -16.50 0.38
C ASN A 207 29.98 -15.81 -0.61
N THR A 208 31.28 -15.82 -0.33
CA THR A 208 32.32 -15.23 -1.19
C THR A 208 32.28 -15.78 -2.62
N LYS A 209 32.07 -17.11 -2.78
CA LYS A 209 32.06 -17.74 -4.11
C LYS A 209 30.84 -17.27 -4.94
N LEU A 210 29.72 -17.04 -4.29
CA LEU A 210 28.52 -16.52 -4.94
C LEU A 210 28.77 -15.08 -5.40
N ALA A 211 29.32 -14.23 -4.52
CA ALA A 211 29.67 -12.85 -4.83
C ALA A 211 30.62 -12.74 -6.03
N GLU A 212 31.68 -13.57 -6.07
CA GLU A 212 32.66 -13.57 -7.15
C GLU A 212 32.07 -14.03 -8.50
N LYS A 213 31.16 -15.01 -8.50
CA LYS A 213 30.61 -15.61 -9.72
C LYS A 213 29.40 -14.86 -10.29
N LEU A 214 28.70 -14.10 -9.46
CA LEU A 214 27.43 -13.45 -9.81
C LEU A 214 27.53 -12.54 -11.04
N PRO A 215 28.58 -11.71 -11.22
CA PRO A 215 28.67 -10.86 -12.41
C PRO A 215 28.74 -11.65 -13.72
N ALA A 216 29.44 -12.79 -13.73
CA ALA A 216 29.53 -13.65 -14.90
C ALA A 216 28.19 -14.32 -15.22
N GLU A 217 27.45 -14.74 -14.17
CA GLU A 217 26.13 -15.35 -14.35
C GLU A 217 25.09 -14.34 -14.83
N ILE A 218 25.08 -13.12 -14.28
CA ILE A 218 24.23 -12.02 -14.78
C ILE A 218 24.49 -11.78 -16.28
N ASN A 219 25.76 -11.67 -16.66
CA ASN A 219 26.12 -11.49 -18.07
C ASN A 219 25.66 -12.66 -18.95
N ARG A 220 25.74 -13.90 -18.44
CA ARG A 220 25.26 -15.08 -19.15
C ARG A 220 23.75 -15.03 -19.39
N GLN A 221 22.96 -14.63 -18.36
CA GLN A 221 21.51 -14.54 -18.49
C GLN A 221 21.06 -13.34 -19.33
N LEU A 222 21.86 -12.30 -19.44
CA LEU A 222 21.60 -11.16 -20.32
C LEU A 222 21.77 -11.47 -21.82
N ILE A 223 22.38 -12.59 -22.19
CA ILE A 223 22.52 -12.96 -23.60
C ILE A 223 21.13 -13.10 -24.22
N ASN A 224 20.86 -12.31 -25.27
CA ASN A 224 19.56 -12.27 -25.98
C ASN A 224 18.37 -11.78 -25.11
N HIS A 225 18.63 -11.11 -24.00
CA HIS A 225 17.55 -10.58 -23.15
C HIS A 225 16.76 -9.48 -23.89
N PRO A 226 15.40 -9.55 -23.95
CA PRO A 226 14.60 -8.58 -24.72
C PRO A 226 14.78 -7.14 -24.27
N ARG A 227 15.05 -6.91 -22.97
CA ARG A 227 15.27 -5.60 -22.36
C ARG A 227 16.73 -5.34 -21.98
N LEU A 228 17.67 -5.93 -22.70
CA LEU A 228 19.12 -5.91 -22.42
C LEU A 228 19.64 -4.51 -22.01
N LYS A 229 19.33 -3.47 -22.77
CA LYS A 229 19.83 -2.11 -22.49
C LYS A 229 19.37 -1.58 -21.14
N ILE A 230 18.12 -1.82 -20.77
CA ILE A 230 17.54 -1.38 -19.49
C ILE A 230 18.22 -2.10 -18.34
N CYS A 231 18.32 -3.44 -18.43
CA CYS A 231 18.99 -4.25 -17.40
C CYS A 231 20.47 -3.86 -17.24
N GLN A 232 21.19 -3.66 -18.35
CA GLN A 232 22.61 -3.25 -18.30
C GLN A 232 22.79 -1.89 -17.63
N GLU A 233 21.93 -0.91 -17.96
CA GLU A 233 22.00 0.43 -17.36
C GLU A 233 21.66 0.38 -15.87
N SER A 234 20.62 -0.35 -15.47
CA SER A 234 20.23 -0.56 -14.09
C SER A 234 21.35 -1.22 -13.28
N ILE A 235 21.83 -2.41 -13.71
CA ILE A 235 22.89 -3.15 -13.00
C ILE A 235 24.20 -2.34 -12.95
N SER A 236 24.57 -1.63 -14.00
CA SER A 236 25.82 -0.86 -14.02
C SER A 236 25.80 0.35 -13.08
N ASN A 237 24.66 0.98 -12.91
CA ASN A 237 24.53 2.20 -12.13
C ASN A 237 24.06 1.94 -10.68
N TRP A 238 23.22 0.90 -10.48
CA TRP A 238 22.50 0.65 -9.23
C TRP A 238 22.63 -0.80 -8.72
N GLY A 239 23.36 -1.65 -9.42
CA GLY A 239 23.72 -2.98 -8.94
C GLY A 239 24.79 -2.91 -7.86
N LEU A 240 24.63 -3.66 -6.76
CA LEU A 240 25.61 -3.69 -5.66
C LEU A 240 25.74 -5.12 -5.11
N ILE A 241 26.96 -5.52 -4.81
CA ILE A 241 27.27 -6.75 -4.08
C ILE A 241 28.02 -6.38 -2.81
N VAL A 242 27.50 -6.81 -1.66
CA VAL A 242 28.09 -6.60 -0.34
C VAL A 242 28.42 -7.96 0.27
N LEU A 243 29.66 -8.15 0.68
CA LEU A 243 30.11 -9.34 1.41
C LEU A 243 30.13 -9.03 2.91
N CYS A 244 29.48 -9.87 3.70
CA CYS A 244 29.43 -9.77 5.16
C CYS A 244 29.99 -11.01 5.82
N ASP A 245 30.42 -10.89 7.07
CA ASP A 245 30.94 -12.00 7.85
C ASP A 245 29.81 -12.93 8.34
N ASP A 246 28.63 -12.41 8.62
CA ASP A 246 27.50 -13.16 9.17
C ASP A 246 26.13 -12.62 8.70
N LEU A 247 25.09 -13.43 8.92
CA LEU A 247 23.70 -13.07 8.54
C LEU A 247 23.10 -11.98 9.42
N GLU A 248 23.57 -11.79 10.65
CA GLU A 248 23.11 -10.71 11.52
C GLU A 248 23.50 -9.34 10.95
N THR A 249 24.76 -9.22 10.51
CA THR A 249 25.25 -8.04 9.80
C THR A 249 24.47 -7.81 8.49
N CYS A 250 24.15 -8.88 7.75
CA CYS A 250 23.31 -8.77 6.55
C CYS A 250 21.92 -8.17 6.88
N ALA A 251 21.29 -8.65 7.96
CA ALA A 251 19.99 -8.16 8.39
C ALA A 251 20.03 -6.68 8.81
N GLN A 252 21.05 -6.28 9.57
CA GLN A 252 21.24 -4.87 10.00
C GLN A 252 21.45 -3.93 8.81
N LEU A 253 22.20 -4.35 7.80
CA LEU A 253 22.38 -3.58 6.57
C LEU A 253 21.07 -3.50 5.77
N SER A 254 20.31 -4.59 5.69
CA SER A 254 18.98 -4.60 5.07
C SER A 254 18.04 -3.63 5.78
N ASP A 255 17.97 -3.66 7.11
CA ASP A 255 17.14 -2.72 7.89
C ASP A 255 17.58 -1.25 7.71
N THR A 256 18.87 -1.02 7.52
CA THR A 256 19.41 0.31 7.21
C THR A 256 18.97 0.80 5.83
N PHE A 257 18.95 -0.08 4.85
CA PHE A 257 18.48 0.20 3.49
C PHE A 257 16.95 0.34 3.45
N ALA A 258 16.24 -0.55 4.18
CA ALA A 258 14.78 -0.65 4.22
C ALA A 258 14.17 -0.84 2.81
N PRO A 259 14.47 -1.96 2.14
CA PRO A 259 14.15 -2.19 0.73
C PRO A 259 12.64 -2.32 0.49
N GLU A 260 12.25 -2.06 -0.76
CA GLU A 260 10.93 -2.38 -1.28
C GLU A 260 10.68 -3.89 -1.23
N HIS A 261 11.53 -4.66 -1.90
CA HIS A 261 11.50 -6.12 -1.92
C HIS A 261 12.75 -6.67 -1.22
N LEU A 262 12.53 -7.53 -0.22
CA LEU A 262 13.59 -8.26 0.45
C LEU A 262 13.45 -9.75 0.19
N GLU A 263 14.42 -10.37 -0.49
CA GLU A 263 14.48 -11.82 -0.65
C GLU A 263 15.47 -12.45 0.32
N LEU A 264 15.04 -13.52 0.98
CA LEU A 264 15.86 -14.30 1.93
C LEU A 264 16.17 -15.66 1.31
N LEU A 265 17.28 -15.75 0.57
CA LEU A 265 17.79 -16.99 -0.03
C LEU A 265 18.85 -17.63 0.89
N VAL A 266 18.39 -18.01 2.07
CA VAL A 266 19.21 -18.59 3.15
C VAL A 266 18.64 -19.92 3.63
N GLU A 267 19.41 -20.69 4.41
CA GLU A 267 18.98 -22.01 4.91
C GLU A 267 17.72 -21.93 5.80
N ASP A 268 17.65 -20.91 6.68
CA ASP A 268 16.47 -20.68 7.54
C ASP A 268 15.94 -19.25 7.38
N PRO A 269 15.16 -19.00 6.31
CA PRO A 269 14.64 -17.66 6.03
C PRO A 269 13.61 -17.18 7.06
N LYS A 270 12.89 -18.10 7.72
CA LYS A 270 11.90 -17.73 8.76
C LYS A 270 12.60 -17.17 9.98
N LYS A 271 13.65 -17.83 10.45
CA LYS A 271 14.43 -17.35 11.58
C LYS A 271 15.08 -16.01 11.28
N LEU A 272 15.66 -15.82 10.09
CA LEU A 272 16.29 -14.57 9.72
C LEU A 272 15.24 -13.43 9.62
N SER A 273 14.03 -13.72 9.13
CA SER A 273 12.98 -12.73 9.01
C SER A 273 12.54 -12.12 10.35
N GLU A 274 12.70 -12.84 11.46
CA GLU A 274 12.37 -12.34 12.81
C GLU A 274 13.28 -11.18 13.26
N SER A 275 14.46 -11.05 12.65
CA SER A 275 15.42 -9.96 12.92
C SER A 275 15.29 -8.79 11.96
N ILE A 276 14.40 -8.87 10.96
CA ILE A 276 14.16 -7.83 9.97
C ILE A 276 12.96 -6.97 10.40
N ASN A 277 13.16 -5.66 10.47
CA ASN A 277 12.13 -4.72 10.88
C ASN A 277 11.63 -3.85 9.72
N ASN A 278 12.47 -3.61 8.72
CA ASN A 278 12.23 -2.61 7.69
C ASN A 278 12.31 -3.24 6.29
N ALA A 279 11.18 -3.69 5.76
CA ALA A 279 11.05 -4.10 4.36
C ALA A 279 9.61 -3.86 3.89
N GLY A 280 9.43 -3.54 2.62
CA GLY A 280 8.10 -3.42 2.01
C GLY A 280 7.40 -4.77 1.90
N ALA A 281 8.13 -5.79 1.44
CA ALA A 281 7.72 -7.19 1.44
C ALA A 281 8.93 -8.09 1.67
N ILE A 282 8.70 -9.25 2.34
CA ILE A 282 9.75 -10.26 2.58
C ILE A 282 9.38 -11.55 1.86
N PHE A 283 10.25 -11.98 0.97
CA PHE A 283 10.13 -13.21 0.17
C PHE A 283 11.06 -14.27 0.77
N MET A 284 10.50 -15.39 1.21
CA MET A 284 11.21 -16.38 2.02
C MET A 284 11.51 -17.65 1.25
N GLY A 285 12.79 -17.90 1.01
CA GLY A 285 13.30 -19.14 0.42
C GLY A 285 13.20 -19.21 -1.11
N PRO A 286 13.76 -20.28 -1.71
CA PRO A 286 14.04 -20.38 -3.14
C PRO A 286 12.80 -20.52 -4.03
N TRP A 287 11.61 -20.67 -3.44
CA TRP A 287 10.35 -20.82 -4.14
C TRP A 287 9.45 -19.58 -4.07
N SER A 288 9.97 -18.48 -3.54
CA SER A 288 9.26 -17.22 -3.36
C SER A 288 10.01 -16.06 -4.02
N PRO A 289 10.26 -16.09 -5.34
CA PRO A 289 10.86 -14.95 -6.01
C PRO A 289 9.87 -13.77 -6.05
N GLU A 290 10.39 -12.55 -6.21
CA GLU A 290 9.62 -11.30 -6.30
C GLU A 290 8.43 -11.40 -7.27
N ALA A 291 8.63 -12.00 -8.44
CA ALA A 291 7.60 -12.16 -9.46
C ALA A 291 6.34 -12.91 -8.96
N ILE A 292 6.45 -13.79 -7.94
CA ILE A 292 5.27 -14.40 -7.33
C ILE A 292 4.46 -13.34 -6.59
N GLY A 293 5.09 -12.42 -5.87
CA GLY A 293 4.45 -11.32 -5.18
C GLY A 293 3.72 -10.38 -6.13
N ASP A 294 4.34 -10.09 -7.25
CA ASP A 294 3.80 -9.20 -8.27
C ASP A 294 2.50 -9.70 -8.91
N TYR A 295 2.35 -11.02 -9.05
CA TYR A 295 1.24 -11.58 -9.84
C TYR A 295 0.30 -12.49 -9.07
N LEU A 296 0.77 -13.26 -8.10
CA LEU A 296 -0.02 -14.35 -7.52
C LEU A 296 0.10 -14.51 -5.99
N GLY A 297 1.11 -13.91 -5.35
CA GLY A 297 1.44 -14.15 -3.94
C GLY A 297 0.35 -13.68 -2.96
N GLY A 298 -0.50 -12.76 -3.37
CA GLY A 298 -1.64 -12.30 -2.58
C GLY A 298 -1.45 -10.94 -1.92
N PRO A 299 -0.36 -10.67 -1.20
CA PRO A 299 -0.08 -9.32 -0.72
C PRO A 299 0.01 -8.31 -1.86
N ASN A 300 -0.24 -7.05 -1.54
CA ASN A 300 -0.19 -5.99 -2.54
C ASN A 300 1.25 -5.69 -2.95
N HIS A 301 1.48 -5.54 -4.24
CA HIS A 301 2.78 -5.19 -4.79
C HIS A 301 3.05 -3.68 -4.88
N THR A 302 2.10 -2.84 -4.48
CA THR A 302 2.35 -1.39 -4.33
C THR A 302 2.99 -1.17 -2.98
N LEU A 303 4.30 -1.15 -2.97
CA LEU A 303 5.14 -1.18 -1.78
C LEU A 303 5.81 0.18 -1.51
N PRO A 304 6.26 0.43 -0.28
CA PRO A 304 7.09 1.59 0.02
C PRO A 304 8.50 1.40 -0.56
N THR A 305 9.04 2.44 -1.19
CA THR A 305 10.37 2.47 -1.82
C THR A 305 11.26 3.52 -1.17
N SER A 306 12.54 3.55 -1.55
CA SER A 306 13.50 4.60 -1.12
C SER A 306 13.60 4.73 0.40
N GLY A 307 13.63 3.59 1.08
CA GLY A 307 13.77 3.51 2.53
C GLY A 307 12.52 3.91 3.32
N THR A 308 11.38 4.13 2.67
CA THR A 308 10.13 4.50 3.36
C THR A 308 9.47 3.32 4.08
N ALA A 309 9.92 2.08 3.84
CA ALA A 309 9.50 0.90 4.59
C ALA A 309 9.74 0.99 6.12
N ARG A 310 10.56 1.97 6.57
CA ARG A 310 10.72 2.29 8.00
C ARG A 310 9.47 2.83 8.69
N PHE A 311 8.50 3.36 7.94
CA PHE A 311 7.30 4.00 8.48
C PHE A 311 6.05 3.82 7.62
N ALA A 312 6.17 3.17 6.48
CA ALA A 312 5.06 2.89 5.57
C ALA A 312 4.97 1.39 5.27
N GLY A 313 3.78 0.90 5.01
CA GLY A 313 3.52 -0.47 4.57
C GLY A 313 3.02 -0.54 3.12
N ALA A 314 2.77 -1.76 2.66
CA ALA A 314 2.12 -2.00 1.37
C ALA A 314 0.74 -1.32 1.32
N LEU A 315 0.29 -0.96 0.12
CA LEU A 315 -1.06 -0.49 -0.10
C LEU A 315 -2.06 -1.58 0.35
N GLY A 316 -3.02 -1.18 1.19
CA GLY A 316 -4.03 -2.07 1.74
C GLY A 316 -5.39 -1.42 1.82
N VAL A 317 -6.35 -2.11 2.45
CA VAL A 317 -7.70 -1.60 2.68
C VAL A 317 -7.65 -0.33 3.54
N GLU A 318 -6.76 -0.28 4.51
CA GLU A 318 -6.53 0.86 5.41
C GLU A 318 -6.15 2.15 4.69
N THR A 319 -5.50 2.06 3.52
CA THR A 319 -5.16 3.22 2.68
C THR A 319 -6.42 4.00 2.24
N PHE A 320 -7.55 3.30 2.13
CA PHE A 320 -8.83 3.84 1.71
C PHE A 320 -9.79 4.09 2.88
N MET A 321 -9.31 3.94 4.12
CA MET A 321 -10.09 4.07 5.34
C MET A 321 -9.63 5.27 6.15
N LYS A 322 -10.57 5.85 6.88
CA LYS A 322 -10.30 6.87 7.90
C LYS A 322 -10.94 6.47 9.22
N ASN A 323 -10.28 6.76 10.33
CA ASN A 323 -10.86 6.53 11.65
C ASN A 323 -11.36 7.85 12.26
N THR A 324 -12.43 7.73 13.03
CA THR A 324 -13.01 8.83 13.81
C THR A 324 -13.07 8.38 15.27
N SER A 325 -12.52 9.18 16.17
CA SER A 325 -12.64 8.94 17.60
C SER A 325 -14.09 9.16 18.05
N LEU A 326 -14.64 8.21 18.78
CA LEU A 326 -15.94 8.30 19.43
C LEU A 326 -15.72 8.53 20.92
N ILE A 327 -16.35 9.57 21.44
CA ILE A 327 -16.24 9.96 22.85
C ILE A 327 -17.66 10.22 23.35
N ASP A 328 -18.13 9.35 24.24
CA ASP A 328 -19.43 9.46 24.89
C ASP A 328 -19.25 9.31 26.38
N PHE A 329 -19.51 10.39 27.14
CA PHE A 329 -19.36 10.43 28.58
C PHE A 329 -20.73 10.40 29.21
N SER A 330 -20.93 9.45 30.16
CA SER A 330 -22.05 9.50 31.06
C SER A 330 -21.94 10.71 31.99
N LYS A 331 -23.04 11.08 32.66
CA LYS A 331 -23.02 12.13 33.64
C LYS A 331 -22.12 11.78 34.84
N GLU A 332 -22.07 10.51 35.19
CA GLU A 332 -21.22 9.97 36.26
C GLU A 332 -19.75 10.12 35.91
N ALA A 333 -19.35 9.66 34.75
CA ALA A 333 -17.98 9.80 34.24
C ALA A 333 -17.56 11.27 34.10
N PHE A 334 -18.46 12.14 33.63
CA PHE A 334 -18.23 13.58 33.60
C PHE A 334 -17.96 14.15 34.98
N ASN A 335 -18.81 13.85 35.96
CA ASN A 335 -18.70 14.38 37.33
C ASN A 335 -17.40 13.96 38.01
N GLU A 336 -16.91 12.76 37.76
CA GLU A 336 -15.65 12.26 38.30
C GLU A 336 -14.45 12.98 37.72
N ASN A 337 -14.48 13.27 36.43
CA ASN A 337 -13.33 13.78 35.68
C ASN A 337 -13.29 15.32 35.54
N LYS A 338 -14.40 16.03 35.75
CA LYS A 338 -14.54 17.47 35.49
C LYS A 338 -13.45 18.34 36.11
N ASN A 339 -13.07 18.04 37.39
CA ASN A 339 -12.07 18.84 38.09
C ASN A 339 -10.68 18.72 37.49
N ALA A 340 -10.29 17.53 37.06
CA ALA A 340 -9.02 17.29 36.38
C ALA A 340 -8.95 18.03 35.02
N VAL A 341 -10.05 18.00 34.28
CA VAL A 341 -10.12 18.72 32.97
C VAL A 341 -10.02 20.23 33.19
N VAL A 342 -10.73 20.79 34.20
CA VAL A 342 -10.65 22.22 34.55
C VAL A 342 -9.23 22.60 34.96
N GLN A 343 -8.56 21.79 35.77
CA GLN A 343 -7.20 22.04 36.21
C GLN A 343 -6.22 22.05 35.06
N LEU A 344 -6.29 21.05 34.17
CA LEU A 344 -5.44 20.98 32.97
C LEU A 344 -5.68 22.17 32.05
N ALA A 345 -6.93 22.48 31.73
CA ALA A 345 -7.27 23.59 30.85
C ALA A 345 -6.75 24.95 31.40
N ASN A 346 -6.85 25.16 32.75
CA ASN A 346 -6.28 26.35 33.37
C ASN A 346 -4.75 26.38 33.30
N SER A 347 -4.07 25.25 33.47
CA SER A 347 -2.60 25.17 33.38
C SER A 347 -2.08 25.48 31.99
N GLU A 348 -2.89 25.23 30.97
CA GLU A 348 -2.63 25.56 29.57
C GLU A 348 -3.09 26.99 29.20
N GLY A 349 -3.70 27.72 30.12
CA GLY A 349 -4.26 29.05 29.87
C GLY A 349 -5.53 29.04 29.02
N LEU A 350 -6.18 27.90 28.87
CA LEU A 350 -7.38 27.69 28.01
C LEU A 350 -8.66 27.89 28.84
N HIS A 351 -8.93 29.13 29.22
CA HIS A 351 -10.06 29.48 30.15
C HIS A 351 -11.43 29.05 29.60
N SER A 352 -11.67 29.18 28.30
CA SER A 352 -12.93 28.76 27.69
C SER A 352 -13.14 27.24 27.73
N HIS A 353 -12.07 26.44 27.69
CA HIS A 353 -12.14 25.00 27.91
C HIS A 353 -12.58 24.68 29.34
N ALA A 354 -11.95 25.33 30.33
CA ALA A 354 -12.34 25.17 31.73
C ALA A 354 -13.80 25.59 31.96
N GLU A 355 -14.24 26.70 31.37
CA GLU A 355 -15.60 27.19 31.50
C GLU A 355 -16.63 26.28 30.84
N SER A 356 -16.29 25.66 29.71
CA SER A 356 -17.19 24.69 29.07
C SER A 356 -17.52 23.48 29.96
N ILE A 357 -16.62 23.12 30.86
CA ILE A 357 -16.84 22.08 31.88
C ILE A 357 -17.67 22.62 33.05
N ARG A 358 -17.34 23.83 33.59
CA ARG A 358 -18.04 24.41 34.72
C ARG A 358 -19.52 24.67 34.44
N ILE A 359 -19.84 25.14 33.25
CA ILE A 359 -21.25 25.40 32.86
C ILE A 359 -22.07 24.11 32.90
N ARG A 360 -21.49 22.97 32.53
CA ARG A 360 -22.18 21.66 32.58
C ARG A 360 -22.34 21.09 33.98
N ASP A 361 -21.57 21.60 34.94
CA ASP A 361 -21.67 21.24 36.36
C ASP A 361 -22.76 22.04 37.10
N SER A 362 -23.16 23.18 36.56
CA SER A 362 -24.24 23.99 37.17
C SER A 362 -25.56 23.20 37.16
N LYS A 363 -26.25 23.15 38.29
CA LYS A 363 -27.51 22.40 38.53
C LYS A 363 -28.73 22.89 37.74
N SER A 364 -28.52 23.36 36.50
CA SER A 364 -29.56 23.98 35.68
C SER A 364 -29.73 23.17 34.36
N PHE A 365 -30.26 21.95 34.53
CA PHE A 365 -31.05 21.30 33.45
C PHE A 365 -31.90 20.21 34.11
#